data_365b99327886434dd38f8398171a1dea
#
_entry.id   365b99327886434dd38f8398171a1dea
#
_cell.length_a   1.000
_cell.length_b   1.000
_cell.length_c   1.000
_cell.angle_alpha   90.00
_cell.angle_beta   90.00
_cell.angle_gamma   90.00
#
_symmetry.space_group_name_H-M   'P 1'
#
loop_
_entity.id
_entity.type
_entity.pdbx_description
1 polymer ?
#
loop_
_entity_poly.entity_id
_entity_poly.type
_entity_poly.pdbx_seq_one_letter_code
_entity_poly.pdbx_strand_id
1 'polypeptide(L)'
;MDYQKEYQKWLTSGVLTAAEQAELEAIKDDPKEIESRFYGPLEFGTAGLRGTMAMGLHHMNIYVIRHATQGFANVICAEGEKARERGVAICMDCRNHGMEFARAAAEVCAANGIKVRIFESLRPTPELSFAVRHYGCQAGINVTAS
;
A
#
# COMPACT_ATOMS: atom_id res chain seq x y z
N MET A 1 2.46 18.22 -11.69
CA MET A 1 3.01 16.97 -12.30
C MET A 1 2.41 16.84 -13.69
N ASP A 2 3.19 16.36 -14.68
CA ASP A 2 2.67 16.06 -16.02
C ASP A 2 2.05 14.65 -15.99
N TYR A 3 0.73 14.60 -15.90
CA TYR A 3 -0.01 13.34 -15.75
C TYR A 3 0.10 12.43 -16.99
N GLN A 4 0.24 13.00 -18.20
CA GLN A 4 0.46 12.22 -19.41
C GLN A 4 1.80 11.51 -19.39
N LYS A 5 2.81 12.17 -18.89
CA LYS A 5 4.17 11.63 -18.75
C LYS A 5 4.22 10.50 -17.71
N GLU A 6 3.51 10.65 -16.59
CA GLU A 6 3.40 9.60 -15.59
C GLU A 6 2.60 8.39 -16.10
N TYR A 7 1.51 8.61 -16.81
CA TYR A 7 0.75 7.54 -17.46
C TYR A 7 1.64 6.72 -18.42
N GLN A 8 2.38 7.39 -19.30
CA GLN A 8 3.30 6.72 -20.24
C GLN A 8 4.41 5.95 -19.51
N LYS A 9 4.95 6.52 -18.44
CA LYS A 9 5.95 5.85 -17.61
C LYS A 9 5.42 4.55 -16.99
N TRP A 10 4.17 4.54 -16.54
CA TRP A 10 3.55 3.32 -16.03
C TRP A 10 3.36 2.27 -17.13
N LEU A 11 2.81 2.64 -18.28
CA LEU A 11 2.62 1.75 -19.42
C LEU A 11 3.93 1.10 -19.90
N THR A 12 5.04 1.84 -19.85
CA THR A 12 6.34 1.36 -20.33
C THR A 12 7.24 0.80 -19.24
N SER A 13 6.75 0.69 -18.01
CA SER A 13 7.54 0.28 -16.84
C SER A 13 8.05 -1.18 -16.91
N GLY A 14 7.35 -2.04 -17.63
CA GLY A 14 7.64 -3.48 -17.73
C GLY A 14 7.33 -4.28 -16.45
N VAL A 15 6.71 -3.66 -15.44
CA VAL A 15 6.37 -4.33 -14.17
C VAL A 15 4.88 -4.69 -14.04
N LEU A 16 4.05 -4.15 -14.92
CA LEU A 16 2.61 -4.40 -14.93
C LEU A 16 2.30 -5.82 -15.41
N THR A 17 1.32 -6.44 -14.80
CA THR A 17 0.72 -7.67 -15.35
C THR A 17 -0.06 -7.35 -16.64
N ALA A 18 -0.35 -8.37 -17.44
CA ALA A 18 -1.15 -8.20 -18.66
C ALA A 18 -2.54 -7.57 -18.41
N ALA A 19 -3.17 -7.92 -17.28
CA ALA A 19 -4.46 -7.36 -16.89
C ALA A 19 -4.36 -5.87 -16.50
N GLU A 20 -3.35 -5.51 -15.73
CA GLU A 20 -3.09 -4.13 -15.31
C GLU A 20 -2.72 -3.23 -16.51
N GLN A 21 -1.94 -3.78 -17.44
CA GLN A 21 -1.61 -3.07 -18.67
C GLN A 21 -2.86 -2.85 -19.53
N ALA A 22 -3.69 -3.87 -19.71
CA ALA A 22 -4.95 -3.76 -20.45
C ALA A 22 -5.90 -2.72 -19.81
N GLU A 23 -5.95 -2.65 -18.47
CA GLU A 23 -6.73 -1.64 -17.76
C GLU A 23 -6.25 -0.21 -18.09
N LEU A 24 -4.94 0.03 -18.11
CA LEU A 24 -4.38 1.33 -18.47
C LEU A 24 -4.55 1.64 -19.96
N GLU A 25 -4.39 0.66 -20.84
CA GLU A 25 -4.59 0.84 -22.28
C GLU A 25 -6.05 1.17 -22.62
N ALA A 26 -7.01 0.68 -21.84
CA ALA A 26 -8.44 0.96 -22.05
C ALA A 26 -8.79 2.45 -21.88
N ILE A 27 -8.00 3.22 -21.13
CA ILE A 27 -8.23 4.66 -20.90
C ILE A 27 -7.38 5.56 -21.79
N LYS A 28 -6.61 5.02 -22.74
CA LYS A 28 -5.65 5.78 -23.57
C LYS A 28 -6.25 6.98 -24.31
N ASP A 29 -7.51 6.87 -24.69
CA ASP A 29 -8.25 7.89 -25.45
C ASP A 29 -9.14 8.76 -24.54
N ASP A 30 -9.03 8.62 -23.21
CA ASP A 30 -9.77 9.43 -22.23
C ASP A 30 -8.80 10.29 -21.38
N PRO A 31 -8.49 11.52 -21.81
CA PRO A 31 -7.58 12.40 -21.09
C PRO A 31 -8.05 12.75 -19.67
N LYS A 32 -9.39 12.77 -19.43
CA LYS A 32 -9.92 13.08 -18.09
C LYS A 32 -9.69 11.95 -17.11
N GLU A 33 -9.87 10.72 -17.57
CA GLU A 33 -9.61 9.55 -16.76
C GLU A 33 -8.10 9.40 -16.50
N ILE A 34 -7.24 9.64 -17.49
CA ILE A 34 -5.78 9.67 -17.31
C ILE A 34 -5.40 10.74 -16.28
N GLU A 35 -5.93 11.96 -16.40
CA GLU A 35 -5.68 13.03 -15.43
C GLU A 35 -6.12 12.62 -14.03
N SER A 36 -7.33 12.09 -13.87
CA SER A 36 -7.87 11.61 -12.59
C SER A 36 -6.96 10.60 -11.91
N ARG A 37 -6.33 9.71 -12.67
CA ARG A 37 -5.48 8.64 -12.13
C ARG A 37 -4.02 9.04 -11.89
N PHE A 38 -3.53 10.11 -12.56
CA PHE A 38 -2.11 10.44 -12.59
C PHE A 38 -1.75 11.89 -12.25
N TYR A 39 -2.70 12.75 -11.86
CA TYR A 39 -2.41 14.16 -11.55
C TYR A 39 -1.48 14.34 -10.34
N GLY A 40 -1.41 13.37 -9.45
CA GLY A 40 -0.54 13.40 -8.27
C GLY A 40 -0.58 12.08 -7.49
N PRO A 41 0.32 11.89 -6.54
CA PRO A 41 0.31 10.73 -5.66
C PRO A 41 -0.93 10.74 -4.76
N LEU A 42 -1.37 9.54 -4.39
CA LEU A 42 -2.38 9.39 -3.35
C LEU A 42 -1.80 9.83 -2.00
N GLU A 43 -2.51 10.68 -1.28
CA GLU A 43 -2.02 11.29 -0.04
C GLU A 43 -2.69 10.69 1.20
N PHE A 44 -1.95 10.67 2.32
CA PHE A 44 -2.50 10.28 3.61
C PHE A 44 -3.43 11.37 4.15
N GLY A 45 -4.67 10.99 4.41
CA GLY A 45 -5.61 11.80 5.18
C GLY A 45 -5.56 11.47 6.68
N THR A 46 -6.43 12.11 7.46
CA THR A 46 -6.55 11.90 8.92
C THR A 46 -6.86 10.43 9.27
N ALA A 47 -7.61 9.73 8.43
CA ALA A 47 -8.01 8.34 8.62
C ALA A 47 -7.18 7.33 7.80
N GLY A 48 -5.97 7.70 7.40
CA GLY A 48 -5.06 6.85 6.63
C GLY A 48 -5.10 7.12 5.12
N LEU A 49 -4.44 6.25 4.35
CA LEU A 49 -4.43 6.30 2.89
C LEU A 49 -5.74 5.71 2.34
N ARG A 50 -6.47 6.48 1.56
CA ARG A 50 -7.80 6.10 1.04
C ARG A 50 -7.94 6.51 -0.42
N GLY A 51 -8.52 5.62 -1.22
CA GLY A 51 -8.77 5.89 -2.64
C GLY A 51 -9.62 4.80 -3.27
N THR A 52 -10.17 5.09 -4.44
CA THR A 52 -10.82 4.11 -5.30
C THR A 52 -9.78 3.11 -5.82
N MET A 53 -10.20 1.88 -6.02
CA MET A 53 -9.33 0.84 -6.54
C MET A 53 -9.25 0.92 -8.06
N ALA A 54 -8.09 1.27 -8.58
CA ALA A 54 -7.75 1.25 -10.00
C ALA A 54 -6.23 1.40 -10.18
N MET A 55 -5.75 1.10 -11.39
CA MET A 55 -4.38 1.38 -11.75
C MET A 55 -4.17 2.88 -11.93
N GLY A 56 -3.08 3.38 -11.37
CA GLY A 56 -2.71 4.80 -11.41
C GLY A 56 -2.13 5.30 -10.09
N LEU A 57 -1.43 6.41 -10.17
CA LEU A 57 -0.69 7.00 -9.06
C LEU A 57 -1.62 7.54 -7.94
N HIS A 58 -2.81 8.03 -8.33
CA HIS A 58 -3.80 8.61 -7.41
C HIS A 58 -4.89 7.62 -6.96
N HIS A 59 -4.70 6.33 -7.25
CA HIS A 59 -5.66 5.28 -6.93
C HIS A 59 -5.04 4.19 -6.07
N MET A 60 -5.88 3.43 -5.37
CA MET A 60 -5.44 2.33 -4.52
C MET A 60 -5.13 1.10 -5.38
N ASN A 61 -3.87 0.70 -5.38
CA ASN A 61 -3.36 -0.51 -6.05
C ASN A 61 -2.09 -1.01 -5.35
N ILE A 62 -1.60 -2.15 -5.76
CA ILE A 62 -0.45 -2.80 -5.12
C ILE A 62 0.82 -1.95 -5.15
N TYR A 63 1.04 -1.15 -6.20
CA TYR A 63 2.23 -0.29 -6.35
C TYR A 63 2.18 0.89 -5.38
N VAL A 64 1.00 1.51 -5.24
CA VAL A 64 0.78 2.61 -4.28
C VAL A 64 0.89 2.10 -2.84
N ILE A 65 0.36 0.91 -2.53
CA ILE A 65 0.53 0.26 -1.22
C ILE A 65 2.02 0.01 -0.93
N ARG A 66 2.77 -0.56 -1.88
CA ARG A 66 4.22 -0.79 -1.71
C ARG A 66 4.98 0.51 -1.50
N HIS A 67 4.66 1.54 -2.26
CA HIS A 67 5.30 2.86 -2.13
C HIS A 67 5.03 3.50 -0.76
N ALA A 68 3.77 3.52 -0.34
CA ALA A 68 3.38 4.03 0.97
C ALA A 68 4.02 3.24 2.12
N THR A 69 4.06 1.92 1.99
CA THR A 69 4.69 1.03 2.99
C THR A 69 6.21 1.25 3.04
N GLN A 70 6.86 1.54 1.91
CA GLN A 70 8.28 1.88 1.92
C GLN A 70 8.55 3.17 2.70
N GLY A 71 7.71 4.19 2.56
CA GLY A 71 7.79 5.40 3.38
C GLY A 71 7.64 5.11 4.88
N PHE A 72 6.67 4.27 5.25
CA PHE A 72 6.49 3.79 6.62
C PHE A 72 7.70 2.99 7.14
N ALA A 73 8.24 2.08 6.33
CA ALA A 73 9.42 1.31 6.66
C ALA A 73 10.66 2.19 6.89
N ASN A 74 10.82 3.25 6.08
CA ASN A 74 11.92 4.21 6.24
C ASN A 74 11.88 4.90 7.60
N VAL A 75 10.70 5.25 8.11
CA VAL A 75 10.54 5.85 9.46
C VAL A 75 10.99 4.86 10.54
N ILE A 76 10.56 3.60 10.48
CA ILE A 76 10.96 2.57 11.44
C ILE A 76 12.47 2.31 11.38
N CYS A 77 13.04 2.24 10.17
CA CYS A 77 14.48 2.05 10.00
C CYS A 77 15.30 3.21 10.57
N ALA A 78 14.81 4.45 10.45
CA ALA A 78 15.45 5.63 11.03
C ALA A 78 15.52 5.60 12.56
N GLU A 79 14.57 4.91 13.23
CA GLU A 79 14.58 4.70 14.68
C GLU A 79 15.58 3.61 15.15
N GLY A 80 16.20 2.89 14.20
CA GLY A 80 17.29 1.97 14.46
C GLY A 80 16.88 0.51 14.63
N GLU A 81 17.86 -0.33 14.99
CA GLU A 81 17.72 -1.78 15.02
C GLU A 81 16.65 -2.28 15.99
N LYS A 82 16.58 -1.70 17.19
CA LYS A 82 15.56 -2.07 18.18
C LYS A 82 14.13 -1.86 17.68
N ALA A 83 13.90 -0.83 16.88
CA ALA A 83 12.59 -0.58 16.27
C ALA A 83 12.25 -1.64 15.22
N ARG A 84 13.22 -2.03 14.39
CA ARG A 84 13.07 -3.11 13.40
C ARG A 84 12.80 -4.47 14.06
N GLU A 85 13.48 -4.76 15.18
CA GLU A 85 13.28 -5.99 15.97
C GLU A 85 11.89 -6.05 16.62
N ARG A 86 11.41 -4.93 17.19
CA ARG A 86 10.02 -4.85 17.69
C ARG A 86 9.03 -5.13 16.57
N GLY A 87 9.32 -4.61 15.39
CA GLY A 87 8.60 -4.92 14.15
C GLY A 87 7.21 -4.33 14.08
N VAL A 88 6.42 -4.87 13.19
CA VAL A 88 5.06 -4.41 12.89
C VAL A 88 4.05 -5.54 12.95
N ALA A 89 2.82 -5.22 13.35
CA ALA A 89 1.67 -6.11 13.20
C ALA A 89 0.82 -5.64 12.01
N ILE A 90 0.35 -6.57 11.18
CA ILE A 90 -0.49 -6.27 10.02
C ILE A 90 -1.78 -7.06 10.11
N CYS A 91 -2.89 -6.36 10.03
CA CYS A 91 -4.24 -6.89 10.08
C CYS A 91 -5.00 -6.51 8.80
N MET A 92 -5.94 -7.35 8.37
CA MET A 92 -6.86 -7.08 7.27
C MET A 92 -8.26 -7.55 7.62
N ASP A 93 -9.25 -6.87 7.07
CA ASP A 93 -10.65 -7.25 7.12
C ASP A 93 -11.10 -7.95 5.82
N CYS A 94 -12.42 -8.18 5.66
CA CYS A 94 -13.00 -8.93 4.56
C CYS A 94 -13.09 -8.17 3.22
N ARG A 95 -12.45 -7.02 3.09
CA ARG A 95 -12.52 -6.19 1.88
C ARG A 95 -11.74 -6.80 0.72
N ASN A 96 -12.17 -6.45 -0.51
CA ASN A 96 -11.51 -6.88 -1.73
C ASN A 96 -10.02 -6.53 -1.69
N HIS A 97 -9.18 -7.48 -2.10
CA HIS A 97 -7.71 -7.36 -2.10
C HIS A 97 -7.05 -7.11 -0.72
N GLY A 98 -7.80 -7.20 0.39
CA GLY A 98 -7.24 -6.96 1.73
C GLY A 98 -6.04 -7.84 2.04
N MET A 99 -6.12 -9.14 1.78
CA MET A 99 -5.02 -10.09 1.98
C MET A 99 -3.83 -9.81 1.05
N GLU A 100 -4.09 -9.47 -0.20
CA GLU A 100 -3.05 -9.14 -1.20
C GLU A 100 -2.27 -7.89 -0.77
N PHE A 101 -2.96 -6.83 -0.37
CA PHE A 101 -2.36 -5.60 0.10
C PHE A 101 -1.60 -5.78 1.43
N ALA A 102 -2.16 -6.58 2.35
CA ALA A 102 -1.48 -6.91 3.60
C ALA A 102 -0.18 -7.67 3.36
N ARG A 103 -0.18 -8.63 2.42
CA ARG A 103 1.05 -9.35 2.02
C ARG A 103 2.06 -8.43 1.36
N ALA A 104 1.64 -7.56 0.45
CA ALA A 104 2.53 -6.60 -0.21
C ALA A 104 3.20 -5.68 0.83
N ALA A 105 2.44 -5.19 1.82
CA ALA A 105 3.00 -4.41 2.91
C ALA A 105 3.97 -5.22 3.78
N ALA A 106 3.64 -6.47 4.08
CA ALA A 106 4.51 -7.37 4.83
C ALA A 106 5.85 -7.63 4.13
N GLU A 107 5.80 -7.87 2.82
CA GLU A 107 6.98 -8.09 1.97
C GLU A 107 7.91 -6.86 1.97
N VAL A 108 7.36 -5.65 1.84
CA VAL A 108 8.15 -4.42 1.90
C VAL A 108 8.80 -4.24 3.27
N CYS A 109 8.06 -4.43 4.36
CA CYS A 109 8.63 -4.35 5.70
C CYS A 109 9.73 -5.38 5.92
N ALA A 110 9.52 -6.63 5.53
CA ALA A 110 10.50 -7.70 5.64
C ALA A 110 11.77 -7.42 4.82
N ALA A 111 11.62 -6.91 3.59
CA ALA A 111 12.74 -6.53 2.74
C ALA A 111 13.61 -5.40 3.35
N ASN A 112 13.03 -4.57 4.22
CA ASN A 112 13.74 -3.54 4.99
C ASN A 112 14.31 -4.06 6.34
N GLY A 113 14.26 -5.37 6.57
CA GLY A 113 14.77 -5.98 7.82
C GLY A 113 13.86 -5.71 9.04
N ILE A 114 12.62 -5.36 8.82
CA ILE A 114 11.63 -5.13 9.88
C ILE A 114 10.90 -6.44 10.15
N LYS A 115 10.84 -6.85 11.42
CA LYS A 115 10.09 -8.04 11.84
C LYS A 115 8.59 -7.83 11.60
N VAL A 116 7.95 -8.80 10.94
CA VAL A 116 6.53 -8.71 10.59
C VAL A 116 5.73 -9.81 11.28
N ARG A 117 4.57 -9.41 11.80
CA ARG A 117 3.51 -10.30 12.27
C ARG A 117 2.25 -10.01 11.48
N ILE A 118 1.87 -10.91 10.60
CA ILE A 118 0.65 -10.82 9.82
C ILE A 118 -0.39 -11.79 10.36
N PHE A 119 -1.63 -11.36 10.47
CA PHE A 119 -2.73 -12.24 10.87
C PHE A 119 -3.06 -13.24 9.75
N GLU A 120 -3.23 -14.50 10.09
CA GLU A 120 -3.54 -15.58 9.15
C GLU A 120 -4.98 -15.52 8.63
N SER A 121 -5.85 -14.84 9.35
CA SER A 121 -7.27 -14.70 9.01
C SER A 121 -7.76 -13.29 9.25
N LEU A 122 -8.95 -12.99 8.73
CA LEU A 122 -9.60 -11.69 8.87
C LEU A 122 -9.83 -11.35 10.35
N ARG A 123 -9.47 -10.14 10.76
CA ARG A 123 -9.62 -9.67 12.15
C ARG A 123 -10.09 -8.22 12.17
N PRO A 124 -10.87 -7.85 13.19
CA PRO A 124 -11.30 -6.46 13.38
C PRO A 124 -10.15 -5.58 13.89
N THR A 125 -10.22 -4.30 13.57
CA THR A 125 -9.21 -3.29 13.97
C THR A 125 -8.82 -3.31 15.45
N PRO A 126 -9.73 -3.54 16.44
CA PRO A 126 -9.35 -3.63 17.84
C PRO A 126 -8.32 -4.74 18.15
N GLU A 127 -8.35 -5.85 17.41
CA GLU A 127 -7.36 -6.91 17.58
C GLU A 127 -5.96 -6.47 17.13
N LEU A 128 -5.85 -5.63 16.11
CA LEU A 128 -4.57 -5.04 15.72
C LEU A 128 -4.00 -4.17 16.86
N SER A 129 -4.82 -3.29 17.44
CA SER A 129 -4.39 -2.46 18.55
C SER A 129 -3.94 -3.29 19.76
N PHE A 130 -4.65 -4.38 20.06
CA PHE A 130 -4.24 -5.34 21.07
C PHE A 130 -2.92 -6.01 20.72
N ALA A 131 -2.76 -6.53 19.50
CA ALA A 131 -1.57 -7.23 19.05
C ALA A 131 -0.31 -6.35 19.10
N VAL A 132 -0.41 -5.09 18.68
CA VAL A 132 0.70 -4.14 18.75
C VAL A 132 1.23 -4.02 20.18
N ARG A 133 0.34 -3.90 21.17
CA ARG A 133 0.72 -3.81 22.60
C ARG A 133 1.19 -5.15 23.15
N HIS A 134 0.47 -6.23 22.85
CA HIS A 134 0.76 -7.57 23.36
C HIS A 134 2.13 -8.09 22.91
N TYR A 135 2.46 -7.88 21.65
CA TYR A 135 3.76 -8.28 21.08
C TYR A 135 4.85 -7.21 21.21
N GLY A 136 4.54 -6.05 21.75
CA GLY A 136 5.47 -4.93 21.85
C GLY A 136 5.95 -4.43 20.50
N CYS A 137 5.07 -4.46 19.46
CA CYS A 137 5.42 -3.99 18.13
C CYS A 137 5.66 -2.48 18.12
N GLN A 138 6.52 -2.04 17.19
CA GLN A 138 6.80 -0.62 16.97
C GLN A 138 5.57 0.11 16.42
N ALA A 139 4.84 -0.55 15.51
CA ALA A 139 3.66 0.01 14.87
C ALA A 139 2.74 -1.08 14.33
N GLY A 140 1.61 -0.68 13.74
CA GLY A 140 0.67 -1.59 13.08
C GLY A 140 0.13 -1.01 11.77
N ILE A 141 -0.24 -1.91 10.86
CA ILE A 141 -0.91 -1.58 9.59
C ILE A 141 -2.26 -2.28 9.58
N ASN A 142 -3.33 -1.53 9.36
CA ASN A 142 -4.66 -2.07 9.17
C ASN A 142 -5.08 -1.88 7.71
N VAL A 143 -5.30 -2.97 7.00
CA VAL A 143 -5.82 -2.96 5.63
C VAL A 143 -7.33 -3.14 5.69
N THR A 144 -8.04 -2.06 5.43
CA THR A 144 -9.50 -2.00 5.55
C THR A 144 -10.09 -1.05 4.51
N ALA A 145 -11.41 -0.98 4.43
CA ALA A 145 -12.11 0.06 3.65
C ALA A 145 -13.18 0.73 4.52
N SER A 146 -13.51 1.95 4.19
CA SER A 146 -14.57 2.72 4.84
C SER A 146 -15.80 2.84 3.96
#